data_e1a53a2b5a8c9bc8af7bdb44b5930561
#
_entry.id   e1a53a2b5a8c9bc8af7bdb44b5930561
#
_cell.length_a   1.000
_cell.length_b   1.000
_cell.length_c   1.000
_cell.angle_alpha   90.00
_cell.angle_beta   90.00
_cell.angle_gamma   90.00
#
_symmetry.space_group_name_H-M   'P 1'
#
loop_
_entity.id
_entity.type
_entity.pdbx_description
1 polymer ?
#
loop_
_entity_poly.entity_id
_entity_poly.type
_entity_poly.pdbx_seq_one_letter_code
_entity_poly.pdbx_strand_id
1 'polypeptide(L)'
;MKKILILLSIITVAAVSCGKIIQTEPEDAPQLEVNANNISGQWELVEWNGSYLSEGTYVYLDIVRNDKTYTMYQNMDSFTNVPHVLTGSYYLSTDVELGAIIRGNYDHDSGEWSHRYIIQSLTANEMLWVATDDFSFSQKFVRVDVIPVK
;
A
#
# COMPACT_ATOMS: atom_id res chain seq x y z
N MET A 1 15.12 -57.33 -15.05
CA MET A 1 14.12 -56.31 -15.38
C MET A 1 14.58 -54.97 -14.81
N LYS A 2 15.16 -54.11 -15.67
CA LYS A 2 15.68 -52.78 -15.26
C LYS A 2 14.58 -51.76 -15.40
N LYS A 3 14.17 -51.14 -14.29
CA LYS A 3 13.22 -50.01 -14.30
C LYS A 3 13.98 -48.73 -14.63
N ILE A 4 13.69 -48.16 -15.83
CA ILE A 4 14.20 -46.88 -16.27
C ILE A 4 13.34 -45.78 -15.61
N LEU A 5 13.94 -45.00 -14.72
CA LEU A 5 13.33 -43.77 -14.17
C LEU A 5 13.57 -42.64 -15.18
N ILE A 6 12.49 -42.22 -15.83
CA ILE A 6 12.52 -41.01 -16.68
C ILE A 6 12.34 -39.81 -15.77
N LEU A 7 13.42 -39.03 -15.58
CA LEU A 7 13.39 -37.75 -14.88
C LEU A 7 12.87 -36.70 -15.85
N LEU A 8 11.63 -36.28 -15.67
CA LEU A 8 11.03 -35.21 -16.46
C LEU A 8 11.51 -33.86 -15.90
N SER A 9 12.51 -33.29 -16.55
CA SER A 9 13.01 -31.95 -16.23
C SER A 9 12.05 -30.92 -16.82
N ILE A 10 11.25 -30.30 -15.95
CA ILE A 10 10.39 -29.16 -16.32
C ILE A 10 11.29 -27.92 -16.35
N ILE A 11 11.65 -27.50 -17.57
CA ILE A 11 12.29 -26.18 -17.78
C ILE A 11 11.21 -25.14 -17.76
N THR A 12 11.06 -24.45 -16.63
CA THR A 12 10.26 -23.22 -16.55
C THR A 12 11.02 -22.09 -17.22
N VAL A 13 10.60 -21.72 -18.41
CA VAL A 13 11.05 -20.51 -19.09
C VAL A 13 10.45 -19.32 -18.35
N ALA A 14 11.25 -18.65 -17.52
CA ALA A 14 10.88 -17.36 -16.96
C ALA A 14 10.89 -16.32 -18.08
N ALA A 15 9.71 -15.90 -18.52
CA ALA A 15 9.55 -14.72 -19.34
C ALA A 15 9.97 -13.50 -18.51
N VAL A 16 11.13 -12.93 -18.82
CA VAL A 16 11.56 -11.64 -18.26
C VAL A 16 10.70 -10.56 -18.91
N SER A 17 9.54 -10.31 -18.34
CA SER A 17 8.80 -9.08 -18.58
C SER A 17 9.52 -7.98 -17.81
N CYS A 18 9.91 -6.91 -18.50
CA CYS A 18 10.53 -5.72 -17.94
C CYS A 18 9.48 -4.87 -17.22
N GLY A 19 8.69 -5.48 -16.35
CA GLY A 19 7.72 -4.85 -15.45
C GLY A 19 8.25 -4.96 -14.03
N LYS A 20 7.97 -3.95 -13.22
CA LYS A 20 8.27 -3.93 -11.80
C LYS A 20 7.70 -5.20 -11.14
N ILE A 21 8.55 -6.07 -10.64
CA ILE A 21 8.10 -7.29 -9.96
C ILE A 21 7.62 -6.85 -8.57
N ILE A 22 6.32 -6.74 -8.40
CA ILE A 22 5.71 -6.59 -7.07
C ILE A 22 5.75 -7.98 -6.45
N GLN A 23 6.60 -8.15 -5.44
CA GLN A 23 6.62 -9.37 -4.65
C GLN A 23 5.40 -9.35 -3.74
N THR A 24 4.40 -10.15 -4.06
CA THR A 24 3.27 -10.39 -3.17
C THR A 24 3.73 -11.25 -2.00
N GLU A 25 3.43 -10.84 -0.78
CA GLU A 25 3.69 -11.65 0.40
C GLU A 25 2.92 -12.99 0.37
N PRO A 26 3.44 -14.02 1.07
CA PRO A 26 2.69 -15.24 1.30
C PRO A 26 1.31 -14.94 1.94
N GLU A 27 0.29 -15.68 1.54
CA GLU A 27 -1.09 -15.51 2.05
C GLU A 27 -1.20 -15.68 3.57
N ASP A 28 -0.23 -16.34 4.20
CA ASP A 28 -0.13 -16.61 5.63
C ASP A 28 0.84 -15.66 6.37
N ALA A 29 1.22 -14.52 5.78
CA ALA A 29 2.09 -13.55 6.45
C ALA A 29 1.51 -13.09 7.80
N PRO A 30 2.33 -13.03 8.88
CA PRO A 30 1.84 -12.64 10.20
C PRO A 30 1.21 -11.26 10.20
N GLN A 31 -0.03 -11.17 10.68
CA GLN A 31 -0.72 -9.90 10.86
C GLN A 31 -0.12 -9.15 12.07
N LEU A 32 0.10 -7.86 11.89
CA LEU A 32 0.56 -6.95 12.94
C LEU A 32 -0.61 -6.19 13.55
N GLU A 33 -0.48 -5.85 14.82
CA GLU A 33 -1.40 -4.92 15.47
C GLU A 33 -1.35 -3.55 14.76
N VAL A 34 -2.50 -2.96 14.51
CA VAL A 34 -2.57 -1.61 13.92
C VAL A 34 -2.32 -0.56 15.00
N ASN A 35 -1.15 0.04 14.97
CA ASN A 35 -0.75 1.14 15.83
C ASN A 35 0.25 2.05 15.08
N ALA A 36 0.51 3.23 15.64
CA ALA A 36 1.38 4.21 14.98
C ALA A 36 2.81 3.70 14.72
N ASN A 37 3.31 2.75 15.51
CA ASN A 37 4.62 2.16 15.29
C ASN A 37 4.63 1.24 14.05
N ASN A 38 3.64 0.38 13.94
CA ASN A 38 3.61 -0.65 12.90
C ASN A 38 3.23 -0.09 11.52
N ILE A 39 2.40 0.97 11.47
CA ILE A 39 2.05 1.64 10.21
C ILE A 39 3.11 2.65 9.74
N SER A 40 4.03 3.10 10.62
CA SER A 40 5.04 4.10 10.25
C SER A 40 6.07 3.53 9.28
N GLY A 41 6.63 4.41 8.47
CA GLY A 41 7.62 4.09 7.43
C GLY A 41 7.13 4.50 6.04
N GLN A 42 7.81 3.98 5.03
CA GLN A 42 7.62 4.37 3.64
C GLN A 42 6.86 3.29 2.89
N TRP A 43 5.82 3.73 2.18
CA TRP A 43 4.87 2.86 1.50
C TRP A 43 4.67 3.31 0.06
N GLU A 44 4.48 2.36 -0.82
CA GLU A 44 4.06 2.58 -2.20
C GLU A 44 2.65 2.03 -2.40
N LEU A 45 1.74 2.84 -2.93
CA LEU A 45 0.43 2.37 -3.38
C LEU A 45 0.63 1.55 -4.67
N VAL A 46 0.25 0.30 -4.64
CA VAL A 46 0.40 -0.62 -5.77
C VAL A 46 -0.93 -0.98 -6.42
N GLU A 47 -2.02 -0.99 -5.67
CA GLU A 47 -3.35 -1.25 -6.19
C GLU A 47 -4.36 -0.20 -5.69
N TRP A 48 -5.23 0.21 -6.60
CA TRP A 48 -6.37 1.07 -6.35
C TRP A 48 -7.64 0.35 -6.79
N ASN A 49 -8.58 0.10 -5.88
CA ASN A 49 -9.81 -0.65 -6.14
C ASN A 49 -9.55 -2.02 -6.80
N GLY A 50 -8.55 -2.75 -6.31
CA GLY A 50 -8.19 -4.06 -6.82
C GLY A 50 -7.49 -4.09 -8.18
N SER A 51 -7.12 -2.93 -8.72
CA SER A 51 -6.38 -2.82 -9.98
C SER A 51 -5.02 -2.17 -9.75
N TYR A 52 -3.98 -2.69 -10.39
CA TYR A 52 -2.66 -2.07 -10.35
C TYR A 52 -2.68 -0.66 -10.94
N LEU A 53 -1.86 0.22 -10.39
CA LEU A 53 -1.68 1.57 -10.94
C LEU A 53 -1.15 1.50 -12.38
N SER A 54 -1.57 2.45 -13.21
CA SER A 54 -1.07 2.58 -14.57
C SER A 54 0.43 2.89 -14.57
N GLU A 55 1.12 2.43 -15.62
CA GLU A 55 2.54 2.72 -15.79
C GLU A 55 2.81 4.23 -15.76
N GLY A 56 3.83 4.63 -15.01
CA GLY A 56 4.20 6.04 -14.83
C GLY A 56 3.39 6.80 -13.78
N THR A 57 2.34 6.19 -13.20
CA THR A 57 1.64 6.77 -12.05
C THR A 57 2.21 6.22 -10.75
N TYR A 58 2.24 7.06 -9.72
CA TYR A 58 2.73 6.68 -8.40
C TYR A 58 2.02 7.43 -7.28
N VAL A 59 1.93 6.79 -6.14
CA VAL A 59 1.65 7.38 -4.83
C VAL A 59 2.57 6.74 -3.82
N TYR A 60 3.40 7.53 -3.17
CA TYR A 60 4.22 7.11 -2.03
C TYR A 60 3.76 7.83 -0.78
N LEU A 61 3.76 7.13 0.33
CA LEU A 61 3.32 7.64 1.61
C LEU A 61 4.44 7.42 2.64
N ASP A 62 4.93 8.50 3.24
CA ASP A 62 5.87 8.48 4.34
C ASP A 62 5.13 8.80 5.63
N ILE A 63 4.93 7.80 6.49
CA ILE A 63 4.17 7.91 7.74
C ILE A 63 5.14 8.05 8.91
N VAL A 64 5.04 9.16 9.64
CA VAL A 64 5.88 9.47 10.81
C VAL A 64 5.11 9.19 12.10
N ARG A 65 5.69 8.32 12.94
CA ARG A 65 5.06 7.87 14.18
C ARG A 65 4.93 8.96 15.24
N ASN A 66 6.03 9.67 15.52
CA ASN A 66 6.13 10.53 16.70
C ASN A 66 5.17 11.71 16.65
N ASP A 67 5.12 12.38 15.52
CA ASP A 67 4.31 13.57 15.32
C ASP A 67 2.92 13.26 14.72
N LYS A 68 2.68 11.98 14.37
CA LYS A 68 1.49 11.52 13.66
C LYS A 68 1.23 12.33 12.38
N THR A 69 2.29 12.54 11.62
CA THR A 69 2.25 13.25 10.34
C THR A 69 2.52 12.30 9.18
N TYR A 70 2.17 12.72 7.99
CA TYR A 70 2.52 12.04 6.77
C TYR A 70 2.99 13.02 5.70
N THR A 71 3.78 12.49 4.77
CA THR A 71 4.09 13.13 3.48
C THR A 71 3.68 12.20 2.36
N MET A 72 2.89 12.70 1.43
CA MET A 72 2.45 11.95 0.26
C MET A 72 3.10 12.54 -0.99
N TYR A 73 3.78 11.71 -1.76
CA TYR A 73 4.37 12.05 -3.06
C TYR A 73 3.55 11.36 -4.14
N GLN A 74 2.93 12.12 -5.02
CA GLN A 74 2.04 11.55 -6.03
C GLN A 74 2.08 12.32 -7.36
N ASN A 75 1.64 11.64 -8.43
CA ASN A 75 1.32 12.24 -9.71
C ASN A 75 -0.06 11.81 -10.25
N MET A 76 -0.90 11.24 -9.40
CA MET A 76 -2.27 10.82 -9.73
C MET A 76 -3.22 12.01 -9.70
N ASP A 77 -2.93 13.05 -10.45
CA ASP A 77 -3.91 14.09 -10.69
C ASP A 77 -4.66 13.79 -12.00
N SER A 78 -5.98 13.87 -11.96
CA SER A 78 -6.86 13.44 -13.05
C SER A 78 -6.64 14.17 -14.38
N PHE A 79 -5.82 15.22 -14.42
CA PHE A 79 -5.66 16.03 -15.63
C PHE A 79 -4.22 16.23 -16.11
N THR A 80 -3.21 16.13 -15.28
CA THR A 80 -1.87 16.60 -15.65
C THR A 80 -0.71 15.66 -15.32
N ASN A 81 -0.89 14.65 -14.49
CA ASN A 81 0.19 13.77 -13.98
C ASN A 81 1.44 14.54 -13.47
N VAL A 82 1.23 15.77 -13.01
CA VAL A 82 2.33 16.59 -12.45
C VAL A 82 2.63 16.10 -11.04
N PRO A 83 3.91 15.93 -10.68
CA PRO A 83 4.28 15.57 -9.32
C PRO A 83 3.77 16.56 -8.28
N HIS A 84 3.16 16.05 -7.23
CA HIS A 84 2.69 16.80 -6.07
C HIS A 84 3.24 16.21 -4.78
N VAL A 85 3.54 17.08 -3.84
CA VAL A 85 3.89 16.72 -2.46
C VAL A 85 2.82 17.28 -1.54
N LEU A 86 2.13 16.40 -0.84
CA LEU A 86 1.09 16.74 0.13
C LEU A 86 1.56 16.35 1.52
N THR A 87 1.37 17.23 2.49
CA THR A 87 1.65 16.95 3.90
C THR A 87 0.41 17.06 4.75
N GLY A 88 0.43 16.41 5.88
CA GLY A 88 -0.65 16.47 6.83
C GLY A 88 -0.42 15.64 8.08
N SER A 89 -1.46 15.57 8.88
CA SER A 89 -1.49 14.75 10.09
C SER A 89 -2.49 13.61 9.96
N TYR A 90 -2.28 12.54 10.69
CA TYR A 90 -3.23 11.43 10.76
C TYR A 90 -3.57 11.08 12.20
N TYR A 91 -4.70 10.41 12.38
CA TYR A 91 -5.05 9.79 13.64
C TYR A 91 -5.61 8.38 13.43
N LEU A 92 -5.39 7.55 14.44
CA LEU A 92 -5.93 6.20 14.52
C LEU A 92 -7.05 6.17 15.54
N SER A 93 -8.10 5.45 15.23
CA SER A 93 -9.20 5.13 16.14
C SER A 93 -9.56 3.66 16.02
N THR A 94 -10.31 3.14 16.98
CA THR A 94 -10.83 1.77 16.92
C THR A 94 -12.34 1.82 16.95
N ASP A 95 -12.96 1.23 15.95
CA ASP A 95 -14.39 1.00 15.90
C ASP A 95 -14.69 -0.43 16.36
N VAL A 96 -15.80 -0.62 17.07
CA VAL A 96 -16.15 -1.92 17.66
C VAL A 96 -16.50 -2.96 16.59
N GLU A 97 -17.08 -2.52 15.46
CA GLU A 97 -17.51 -3.40 14.36
C GLU A 97 -16.48 -3.45 13.23
N LEU A 98 -15.85 -2.30 12.91
CA LEU A 98 -14.99 -2.15 11.76
C LEU A 98 -13.51 -2.35 12.07
N GLY A 99 -13.11 -2.30 13.34
CA GLY A 99 -11.72 -2.44 13.76
C GLY A 99 -10.94 -1.13 13.70
N ALA A 100 -9.67 -1.21 13.31
CA ALA A 100 -8.78 -0.06 13.31
C ALA A 100 -9.03 0.85 12.12
N ILE A 101 -9.23 2.13 12.37
CA ILE A 101 -9.53 3.16 11.37
C ILE A 101 -8.42 4.21 11.38
N ILE A 102 -7.96 4.59 10.19
CA ILE A 102 -7.08 5.73 9.95
C ILE A 102 -7.84 6.84 9.22
N ARG A 103 -7.56 8.08 9.60
CA ARG A 103 -8.01 9.29 8.90
C ARG A 103 -6.91 10.34 8.94
N GLY A 104 -6.82 11.17 7.92
CA GLY A 104 -5.85 12.25 7.85
C GLY A 104 -6.48 13.60 7.51
N ASN A 105 -5.71 14.65 7.81
CA ASN A 105 -5.99 16.03 7.45
C ASN A 105 -4.85 16.56 6.60
N TYR A 106 -5.13 17.42 5.62
CA TYR A 106 -4.14 18.12 4.83
C TYR A 106 -3.69 19.41 5.50
N ASP A 107 -2.40 19.75 5.42
CA ASP A 107 -1.86 21.00 5.97
C ASP A 107 -2.21 22.22 5.13
N HIS A 108 -2.27 22.05 3.79
CA HIS A 108 -2.47 23.15 2.82
C HIS A 108 -3.93 23.56 2.64
N ASP A 109 -4.84 22.75 3.15
CA ASP A 109 -6.27 22.93 3.01
C ASP A 109 -6.90 22.51 4.34
N SER A 110 -7.91 23.17 4.81
CA SER A 110 -8.61 22.80 6.06
C SER A 110 -9.42 21.50 5.91
N GLY A 111 -9.07 20.69 4.91
CA GLY A 111 -9.76 19.48 4.55
C GLY A 111 -9.20 18.23 5.22
N GLU A 112 -10.12 17.36 5.62
CA GLU A 112 -9.81 15.98 5.93
C GLU A 112 -9.73 15.15 4.64
N TRP A 113 -9.12 13.97 4.69
CA TRP A 113 -9.23 12.99 3.60
C TRP A 113 -10.70 12.72 3.28
N SER A 114 -10.99 12.50 2.01
CA SER A 114 -12.36 12.23 1.54
C SER A 114 -13.00 11.04 2.25
N HIS A 115 -12.20 10.04 2.60
CA HIS A 115 -12.63 8.82 3.29
C HIS A 115 -11.88 8.62 4.61
N ARG A 116 -12.53 7.94 5.54
CA ARG A 116 -11.88 7.22 6.63
C ARG A 116 -11.61 5.80 6.12
N TYR A 117 -10.48 5.23 6.50
CA TYR A 117 -10.11 3.90 6.01
C TYR A 117 -9.97 2.92 7.17
N ILE A 118 -10.59 1.75 7.03
CA ILE A 118 -10.28 0.58 7.84
C ILE A 118 -8.91 0.08 7.39
N ILE A 119 -7.98 -0.12 8.31
CA ILE A 119 -6.78 -0.90 8.03
C ILE A 119 -7.14 -2.37 8.18
N GLN A 120 -7.59 -2.96 7.09
CA GLN A 120 -8.15 -4.31 7.06
C GLN A 120 -7.07 -5.38 7.24
N SER A 121 -5.87 -5.12 6.74
CA SER A 121 -4.71 -5.99 6.86
C SER A 121 -3.45 -5.16 7.02
N LEU A 122 -2.55 -5.59 7.89
CA LEU A 122 -1.24 -5.01 8.10
C LEU A 122 -0.24 -6.12 8.39
N THR A 123 0.78 -6.23 7.56
CA THR A 123 1.92 -7.12 7.76
C THR A 123 3.22 -6.31 7.85
N ALA A 124 4.37 -6.97 7.89
CA ALA A 124 5.65 -6.28 7.84
C ALA A 124 5.85 -5.50 6.53
N ASN A 125 5.29 -5.98 5.41
CA ASN A 125 5.57 -5.48 4.07
C ASN A 125 4.34 -4.97 3.31
N GLU A 126 3.13 -5.33 3.73
CA GLU A 126 1.89 -4.93 3.04
C GLU A 126 0.87 -4.30 3.98
N MET A 127 0.06 -3.42 3.45
CA MET A 127 -1.04 -2.79 4.17
C MET A 127 -2.23 -2.59 3.23
N LEU A 128 -3.42 -3.04 3.65
CA LEU A 128 -4.66 -2.87 2.90
C LEU A 128 -5.60 -1.93 3.63
N TRP A 129 -5.96 -0.84 2.97
CA TRP A 129 -6.98 0.10 3.42
C TRP A 129 -8.27 -0.09 2.65
N VAL A 130 -9.41 0.01 3.34
CA VAL A 130 -10.75 -0.05 2.75
C VAL A 130 -11.56 1.12 3.31
N ALA A 131 -12.22 1.89 2.44
CA ALA A 131 -13.03 3.03 2.88
C ALA A 131 -14.22 2.58 3.73
N THR A 132 -14.53 3.33 4.81
CA THR A 132 -15.62 2.98 5.72
C THR A 132 -17.00 3.21 5.14
N ASP A 133 -17.12 4.07 4.14
CA ASP A 133 -18.34 4.51 3.47
C ASP A 133 -18.55 3.86 2.11
N ASP A 134 -17.51 3.23 1.54
CA ASP A 134 -17.57 2.47 0.30
C ASP A 134 -16.57 1.31 0.33
N PHE A 135 -17.02 0.11 0.68
CA PHE A 135 -16.15 -1.08 0.77
C PHE A 135 -15.59 -1.55 -0.59
N SER A 136 -16.05 -1.02 -1.70
CA SER A 136 -15.43 -1.25 -3.01
C SER A 136 -14.19 -0.38 -3.24
N PHE A 137 -14.03 0.67 -2.43
CA PHE A 137 -12.89 1.58 -2.50
C PHE A 137 -11.75 1.08 -1.61
N SER A 138 -10.73 0.53 -2.23
CA SER A 138 -9.59 -0.05 -1.53
C SER A 138 -8.25 0.44 -2.05
N GLN A 139 -7.25 0.44 -1.18
CA GLN A 139 -5.88 0.85 -1.47
C GLN A 139 -4.92 -0.17 -0.86
N LYS A 140 -4.12 -0.82 -1.70
CA LYS A 140 -3.08 -1.74 -1.26
C LYS A 140 -1.72 -1.06 -1.35
N PHE A 141 -1.02 -1.03 -0.23
CA PHE A 141 0.33 -0.49 -0.11
C PHE A 141 1.34 -1.60 0.12
N VAL A 142 2.54 -1.43 -0.44
CA VAL A 142 3.71 -2.23 -0.11
C VAL A 142 4.78 -1.34 0.53
N ARG A 143 5.52 -1.90 1.48
CA ARG A 143 6.60 -1.19 2.15
C ARG A 143 7.78 -1.03 1.20
N VAL A 144 8.40 0.15 1.20
CA VAL A 144 9.60 0.45 0.43
C VAL A 144 10.70 0.97 1.34
N ASP A 145 11.95 0.70 0.99
CA ASP A 145 13.10 1.19 1.76
C ASP A 145 13.38 2.67 1.48
N VAL A 146 13.11 3.11 0.25
CA VAL A 146 13.38 4.47 -0.21
C VAL A 146 12.28 4.92 -1.17
N ILE A 147 11.78 6.14 -0.96
CA ILE A 147 10.88 6.80 -1.90
C ILE A 147 11.72 7.41 -3.03
N PRO A 148 11.58 6.96 -4.28
CA PRO A 148 12.51 7.34 -5.37
C PRO A 148 12.30 8.76 -5.90
N VAL A 149 11.21 9.43 -5.50
CA VAL A 149 10.80 10.77 -5.98
C VAL A 149 10.95 11.87 -4.93
N LYS A 150 11.66 11.59 -3.84
CA LYS A 150 12.02 12.60 -2.81
C LYS A 150 13.03 13.59 -3.32
#